data_838224b4978f85133720c1a9cf99de30
#
_entry.id   838224b4978f85133720c1a9cf99de30
#
_cell.length_a   1.000
_cell.length_b   1.000
_cell.length_c   1.000
_cell.angle_alpha   90.00
_cell.angle_beta   90.00
_cell.angle_gamma   90.00
#
_symmetry.space_group_name_H-M   'P 1'
#
loop_
_entity.id
_entity.type
_entity.pdbx_description
1 polymer ?
#
loop_
_entity_poly.entity_id
_entity_poly.type
_entity_poly.pdbx_seq_one_letter_code
_entity_poly.pdbx_strand_id
1 'polypeptide(L)'
;MTENEQLLKSFYATYSVGFITFFLISSFMIYTPIILDLLKISKDELGFAVTFFGVFVILSNLLSSRFLVPKIGTTNCLKISRIIISFVPLPVFYFETYYFLILSYAIFGIGMGIQAPCALTQVTIIENKTKKILTPIFKTSWAFGSISAAALSTISLGYNFDPFNYFSVLGIIALSALVFLQFYGLNRKYDIPNKAPKFSLPSPKTFLFGIINMFQTASMGIIMVWSSAWLLEDLNSSLFLAGSIVFFFNFGAIISNIIAPSLIKVLNEIFVGPLFSVLGSVILFLSTLTMNVYIIFFGVTLFGFLSSNFMPIIIRESVRTSNKPIPITISHVTSLGQSGFVFGPAIIGYSASVNGLTFNVYAFCILFFIISILMTFLMKQNKVAGVLEKSQ
;
A
#
# COMPACT_ATOMS: atom_id res chain seq x y z
N MET A 1 -30.28 5.56 -14.54
CA MET A 1 -28.90 5.69 -13.99
C MET A 1 -27.94 5.85 -15.14
N THR A 2 -27.16 6.92 -15.16
CA THR A 2 -26.17 7.13 -16.22
C THR A 2 -25.00 6.15 -16.09
N GLU A 3 -24.28 5.87 -17.18
CA GLU A 3 -23.09 5.01 -17.14
C GLU A 3 -22.04 5.54 -16.15
N ASN A 4 -21.87 6.85 -16.08
CA ASN A 4 -20.95 7.47 -15.12
C ASN A 4 -21.36 7.26 -13.67
N GLU A 5 -22.65 7.30 -13.33
CA GLU A 5 -23.14 7.00 -11.98
C GLU A 5 -22.86 5.54 -11.59
N GLN A 6 -23.05 4.62 -12.53
CA GLN A 6 -22.75 3.20 -12.31
C GLN A 6 -21.25 2.96 -12.07
N LEU A 7 -20.39 3.59 -12.86
CA LEU A 7 -18.95 3.52 -12.68
C LEU A 7 -18.49 4.10 -11.33
N LEU A 8 -19.08 5.21 -10.88
CA LEU A 8 -18.77 5.76 -9.56
C LEU A 8 -19.24 4.86 -8.42
N LYS A 9 -20.39 4.18 -8.54
CA LYS A 9 -20.79 3.16 -7.56
C LYS A 9 -19.80 1.99 -7.52
N SER A 10 -19.28 1.57 -8.67
CA SER A 10 -18.23 0.55 -8.74
C SER A 10 -16.94 1.03 -8.08
N PHE A 11 -16.59 2.32 -8.18
CA PHE A 11 -15.48 2.90 -7.44
C PHE A 11 -15.67 2.78 -5.93
N TYR A 12 -16.84 3.13 -5.40
CA TYR A 12 -17.11 3.03 -3.96
C TYR A 12 -17.14 1.58 -3.48
N ALA A 13 -17.59 0.64 -4.29
CA ALA A 13 -17.47 -0.78 -3.97
C ALA A 13 -16.01 -1.23 -3.89
N THR A 14 -15.14 -0.77 -4.79
CA THR A 14 -13.70 -1.03 -4.74
C THR A 14 -13.04 -0.32 -3.56
N TYR A 15 -13.48 0.90 -3.24
CA TYR A 15 -13.02 1.66 -2.08
C TYR A 15 -13.30 0.92 -0.76
N SER A 16 -14.51 0.34 -0.60
CA SER A 16 -14.85 -0.44 0.59
C SER A 16 -13.96 -1.67 0.76
N VAL A 17 -13.55 -2.30 -0.35
CA VAL A 17 -12.60 -3.41 -0.34
C VAL A 17 -11.24 -2.96 0.20
N GLY A 18 -10.74 -1.82 -0.26
CA GLY A 18 -9.48 -1.24 0.22
C GLY A 18 -9.52 -0.92 1.72
N PHE A 19 -10.59 -0.24 2.16
CA PHE A 19 -10.82 0.09 3.57
C PHE A 19 -10.80 -1.15 4.47
N ILE A 20 -11.64 -2.14 4.17
CA ILE A 20 -11.80 -3.33 5.00
C ILE A 20 -10.50 -4.18 5.03
N THR A 21 -9.75 -4.20 3.95
CA THR A 21 -8.48 -4.94 3.91
C THR A 21 -7.45 -4.35 4.85
N PHE A 22 -7.26 -3.05 4.77
CA PHE A 22 -6.31 -2.38 5.66
C PHE A 22 -6.80 -2.34 7.11
N PHE A 23 -8.11 -2.34 7.33
CA PHE A 23 -8.69 -2.54 8.64
C PHE A 23 -8.31 -3.90 9.24
N LEU A 24 -8.46 -5.00 8.49
CA LEU A 24 -8.10 -6.36 8.96
C LEU A 24 -6.60 -6.52 9.18
N ILE A 25 -5.78 -6.14 8.20
CA ILE A 25 -4.33 -6.30 8.28
C ILE A 25 -3.74 -5.47 9.41
N SER A 26 -4.14 -4.21 9.52
CA SER A 26 -3.64 -3.34 10.60
C SER A 26 -4.10 -3.81 11.97
N SER A 27 -5.34 -4.31 12.10
CA SER A 27 -5.80 -4.94 13.35
C SER A 27 -4.91 -6.13 13.72
N PHE A 28 -4.60 -7.01 12.75
CA PHE A 28 -3.74 -8.17 13.01
C PHE A 28 -2.32 -7.76 13.41
N MET A 29 -1.76 -6.73 12.79
CA MET A 29 -0.44 -6.20 13.13
C MET A 29 -0.41 -5.58 14.53
N ILE A 30 -1.49 -4.91 14.98
CA ILE A 30 -1.58 -4.34 16.33
C ILE A 30 -1.58 -5.43 17.40
N TYR A 31 -2.11 -6.61 17.10
CA TYR A 31 -2.08 -7.77 17.99
C TYR A 31 -0.73 -8.51 18.02
N THR A 32 0.29 -8.04 17.30
CA THR A 32 1.64 -8.64 17.27
C THR A 32 2.21 -8.93 18.66
N PRO A 33 2.17 -8.00 19.66
CA PRO A 33 2.71 -8.30 20.99
C PRO A 33 2.00 -9.49 21.67
N ILE A 34 0.67 -9.58 21.50
CA ILE A 34 -0.11 -10.71 22.03
C ILE A 34 0.24 -12.01 21.31
N ILE A 35 0.44 -11.95 20.00
CA ILE A 35 0.84 -13.13 19.20
C ILE A 35 2.22 -13.64 19.65
N LEU A 36 3.19 -12.74 19.88
CA LEU A 36 4.52 -13.11 20.38
C LEU A 36 4.45 -13.80 21.73
N ASP A 37 3.66 -13.25 22.65
CA ASP A 37 3.50 -13.80 24.00
C ASP A 37 2.71 -15.13 23.99
N LEU A 38 1.60 -15.18 23.26
CA LEU A 38 0.76 -16.36 23.11
C LEU A 38 1.52 -17.56 22.53
N LEU A 39 2.29 -17.31 21.46
CA LEU A 39 3.03 -18.36 20.76
C LEU A 39 4.43 -18.60 21.33
N LYS A 40 4.89 -17.76 22.27
CA LYS A 40 6.24 -17.78 22.87
C LYS A 40 7.36 -17.79 21.83
N ILE A 41 7.19 -16.98 20.77
CA ILE A 41 8.15 -16.85 19.66
C ILE A 41 8.98 -15.58 19.77
N SER A 42 10.17 -15.63 19.17
CA SER A 42 11.08 -14.48 19.08
C SER A 42 10.63 -13.49 17.98
N LYS A 43 11.17 -12.27 18.01
CA LYS A 43 10.97 -11.28 16.93
C LYS A 43 11.51 -11.76 15.59
N ASP A 44 12.58 -12.55 15.58
CA ASP A 44 13.19 -13.10 14.36
C ASP A 44 12.29 -14.16 13.74
N GLU A 45 11.67 -15.02 14.55
CA GLU A 45 10.67 -15.99 14.08
C GLU A 45 9.45 -15.30 13.51
N LEU A 46 8.97 -14.23 14.14
CA LEU A 46 7.90 -13.40 13.57
C LEU A 46 8.32 -12.80 12.21
N GLY A 47 9.53 -12.23 12.12
CA GLY A 47 10.09 -11.68 10.89
C GLY A 47 10.15 -12.73 9.77
N PHE A 48 10.55 -13.95 10.10
CA PHE A 48 10.53 -15.07 9.16
C PHE A 48 9.11 -15.40 8.68
N ALA A 49 8.13 -15.45 9.58
CA ALA A 49 6.72 -15.68 9.22
C ALA A 49 6.18 -14.58 8.28
N VAL A 50 6.50 -13.31 8.54
CA VAL A 50 6.11 -12.16 7.69
C VAL A 50 6.72 -12.26 6.28
N THR A 51 7.89 -12.87 6.12
CA THR A 51 8.49 -13.07 4.79
C THR A 51 7.57 -13.87 3.86
N PHE A 52 6.83 -14.84 4.38
CA PHE A 52 5.84 -15.59 3.61
C PHE A 52 4.72 -14.71 3.05
N PHE A 53 4.26 -13.71 3.82
CA PHE A 53 3.33 -12.71 3.29
C PHE A 53 3.88 -12.03 2.03
N GLY A 54 5.09 -11.51 2.09
CA GLY A 54 5.70 -10.81 0.96
C GLY A 54 5.88 -11.70 -0.28
N VAL A 55 6.41 -12.91 -0.09
CA VAL A 55 6.61 -13.89 -1.18
C VAL A 55 5.29 -14.23 -1.86
N PHE A 56 4.27 -14.56 -1.07
CA PHE A 56 2.96 -14.94 -1.62
C PHE A 56 2.19 -13.76 -2.21
N VAL A 57 2.39 -12.52 -1.74
CA VAL A 57 1.88 -11.32 -2.42
C VAL A 57 2.43 -11.21 -3.83
N ILE A 58 3.74 -11.36 -4.01
CA ILE A 58 4.38 -11.23 -5.33
C ILE A 58 3.89 -12.33 -6.28
N LEU A 59 3.93 -13.58 -5.83
CA LEU A 59 3.53 -14.73 -6.65
C LEU A 59 2.05 -14.64 -7.07
N SER A 60 1.15 -14.38 -6.14
CA SER A 60 -0.28 -14.31 -6.43
C SER A 60 -0.67 -13.06 -7.22
N ASN A 61 0.05 -11.93 -7.09
CA ASN A 61 -0.13 -10.77 -7.94
C ASN A 61 0.17 -11.09 -9.41
N LEU A 62 1.31 -11.71 -9.69
CA LEU A 62 1.68 -12.12 -11.05
C LEU A 62 0.72 -13.17 -11.63
N LEU A 63 0.35 -14.17 -10.83
CA LEU A 63 -0.55 -15.25 -11.27
C LEU A 63 -1.98 -14.75 -11.48
N SER A 64 -2.50 -13.89 -10.59
CA SER A 64 -3.88 -13.39 -10.70
C SER A 64 -4.08 -12.52 -11.92
N SER A 65 -3.19 -11.60 -12.20
CA SER A 65 -3.27 -10.72 -13.36
C SER A 65 -3.20 -11.48 -14.69
N ARG A 66 -2.50 -12.61 -14.70
CA ARG A 66 -2.29 -13.45 -15.89
C ARG A 66 -3.40 -14.47 -16.11
N PHE A 67 -3.81 -15.17 -15.06
CA PHE A 67 -4.69 -16.34 -15.17
C PHE A 67 -6.10 -16.09 -14.65
N LEU A 68 -6.25 -15.36 -13.54
CA LEU A 68 -7.57 -15.15 -12.93
C LEU A 68 -8.31 -14.00 -13.60
N VAL A 69 -7.71 -12.82 -13.71
CA VAL A 69 -8.37 -11.63 -14.27
C VAL A 69 -8.89 -11.86 -15.68
N PRO A 70 -8.14 -12.47 -16.63
CA PRO A 70 -8.66 -12.74 -17.97
C PRO A 70 -9.84 -13.73 -17.97
N LYS A 71 -9.88 -14.68 -17.04
CA LYS A 71 -10.94 -15.69 -16.97
C LYS A 71 -12.21 -15.20 -16.30
N ILE A 72 -12.09 -14.52 -15.18
CA ILE A 72 -13.23 -14.20 -14.30
C ILE A 72 -13.48 -12.70 -14.07
N GLY A 73 -12.53 -11.83 -14.47
CA GLY A 73 -12.61 -10.37 -14.29
C GLY A 73 -12.17 -9.91 -12.90
N THR A 74 -11.86 -8.62 -12.79
CA THR A 74 -11.31 -8.03 -11.55
C THR A 74 -12.31 -8.11 -10.39
N THR A 75 -13.61 -7.91 -10.64
CA THR A 75 -14.64 -7.96 -9.58
C THR A 75 -14.71 -9.34 -8.91
N ASN A 76 -14.69 -10.44 -9.69
CA ASN A 76 -14.71 -11.78 -9.10
C ASN A 76 -13.39 -12.11 -8.40
N CYS A 77 -12.27 -11.62 -8.91
CA CYS A 77 -10.98 -11.71 -8.22
C CYS A 77 -11.03 -11.00 -6.85
N LEU A 78 -11.63 -9.81 -6.76
CA LEU A 78 -11.81 -9.11 -5.48
C LEU A 78 -12.73 -9.89 -4.52
N LYS A 79 -13.79 -10.52 -5.01
CA LYS A 79 -14.66 -11.39 -4.18
C LYS A 79 -13.90 -12.59 -3.61
N ILE A 80 -13.15 -13.30 -4.46
CA ILE A 80 -12.34 -14.45 -4.04
C ILE A 80 -11.31 -14.03 -3.00
N SER A 81 -10.56 -12.96 -3.27
CA SER A 81 -9.60 -12.41 -2.32
C SER A 81 -10.27 -12.07 -0.98
N ARG A 82 -11.45 -11.46 -1.00
CA ARG A 82 -12.18 -11.08 0.21
C ARG A 82 -12.54 -12.31 1.05
N ILE A 83 -13.05 -13.37 0.43
CA ILE A 83 -13.35 -14.63 1.13
C ILE A 83 -12.07 -15.21 1.76
N ILE A 84 -10.97 -15.23 1.00
CA ILE A 84 -9.70 -15.78 1.47
C ILE A 84 -9.21 -15.06 2.73
N ILE A 85 -9.20 -13.71 2.75
CA ILE A 85 -8.56 -12.96 3.83
C ILE A 85 -9.46 -12.72 5.06
N SER A 86 -10.78 -12.90 4.95
CA SER A 86 -11.71 -12.49 5.99
C SER A 86 -11.48 -13.18 7.34
N PHE A 87 -11.09 -14.44 7.34
CA PHE A 87 -10.92 -15.23 8.56
C PHE A 87 -9.49 -15.72 8.81
N VAL A 88 -8.53 -15.17 8.08
CA VAL A 88 -7.11 -15.58 8.19
C VAL A 88 -6.52 -15.46 9.59
N PRO A 89 -6.86 -14.47 10.44
CA PRO A 89 -6.33 -14.40 11.79
C PRO A 89 -6.77 -15.54 12.72
N LEU A 90 -7.96 -16.12 12.49
CA LEU A 90 -8.59 -17.06 13.43
C LEU A 90 -7.74 -18.31 13.75
N PRO A 91 -7.12 -19.00 12.78
CA PRO A 91 -6.31 -20.16 13.08
C PRO A 91 -5.16 -19.89 14.05
N VAL A 92 -4.61 -18.67 14.05
CA VAL A 92 -3.52 -18.30 14.98
C VAL A 92 -4.00 -18.34 16.43
N PHE A 93 -5.18 -17.75 16.69
CA PHE A 93 -5.74 -17.64 18.04
C PHE A 93 -6.52 -18.89 18.49
N TYR A 94 -6.85 -19.79 17.56
CA TYR A 94 -7.53 -21.05 17.89
C TYR A 94 -6.54 -22.19 18.17
N PHE A 95 -5.51 -22.31 17.33
CA PHE A 95 -4.55 -23.43 17.43
C PHE A 95 -3.28 -23.06 18.20
N GLU A 96 -3.02 -21.77 18.41
CA GLU A 96 -1.92 -21.22 19.20
C GLU A 96 -0.56 -21.81 18.81
N THR A 97 -0.29 -22.00 17.52
CA THR A 97 0.97 -22.55 17.04
C THR A 97 1.64 -21.68 15.98
N TYR A 98 2.96 -21.65 16.00
CA TYR A 98 3.78 -20.91 15.05
C TYR A 98 3.51 -21.32 13.59
N TYR A 99 3.19 -22.60 13.36
CA TYR A 99 2.84 -23.08 12.02
C TYR A 99 1.62 -22.35 11.44
N PHE A 100 0.57 -22.17 12.23
CA PHE A 100 -0.62 -21.42 11.78
C PHE A 100 -0.36 -19.93 11.61
N LEU A 101 0.61 -19.34 12.29
CA LEU A 101 1.04 -17.97 12.04
C LEU A 101 1.68 -17.84 10.64
N ILE A 102 2.61 -18.73 10.28
CA ILE A 102 3.22 -18.78 8.95
C ILE A 102 2.13 -18.96 7.87
N LEU A 103 1.23 -19.91 8.08
CA LEU A 103 0.13 -20.19 7.15
C LEU A 103 -0.79 -18.98 6.98
N SER A 104 -1.11 -18.29 8.07
CA SER A 104 -1.92 -17.07 8.04
C SER A 104 -1.25 -15.96 7.24
N TYR A 105 0.03 -15.70 7.44
CA TYR A 105 0.77 -14.72 6.63
C TYR A 105 0.83 -15.12 5.15
N ALA A 106 1.02 -16.40 4.84
CA ALA A 106 1.00 -16.90 3.47
C ALA A 106 -0.37 -16.67 2.79
N ILE A 107 -1.47 -17.01 3.48
CA ILE A 107 -2.84 -16.84 2.97
C ILE A 107 -3.21 -15.35 2.84
N PHE A 108 -2.81 -14.50 3.80
CA PHE A 108 -2.93 -13.04 3.66
C PHE A 108 -2.18 -12.54 2.42
N GLY A 109 -0.97 -13.06 2.19
CA GLY A 109 -0.17 -12.74 1.02
C GLY A 109 -0.89 -13.10 -0.28
N ILE A 110 -1.49 -14.30 -0.36
CA ILE A 110 -2.29 -14.73 -1.52
C ILE A 110 -3.46 -13.76 -1.76
N GLY A 111 -4.23 -13.48 -0.73
CA GLY A 111 -5.39 -12.59 -0.84
C GLY A 111 -5.00 -11.18 -1.27
N MET A 112 -3.97 -10.58 -0.64
CA MET A 112 -3.49 -9.26 -0.99
C MET A 112 -2.89 -9.17 -2.39
N GLY A 113 -2.15 -10.20 -2.81
CA GLY A 113 -1.57 -10.25 -4.15
C GLY A 113 -2.62 -10.37 -5.27
N ILE A 114 -3.77 -10.99 -5.00
CA ILE A 114 -4.92 -10.95 -5.91
C ILE A 114 -5.60 -9.58 -5.87
N GLN A 115 -5.83 -9.04 -4.68
CA GLN A 115 -6.66 -7.85 -4.47
C GLN A 115 -6.01 -6.56 -4.97
N ALA A 116 -4.76 -6.31 -4.61
CA ALA A 116 -4.11 -5.02 -4.87
C ALA A 116 -4.09 -4.64 -6.36
N PRO A 117 -3.63 -5.52 -7.30
CA PRO A 117 -3.66 -5.20 -8.72
C PRO A 117 -5.07 -5.10 -9.28
N CYS A 118 -6.02 -5.92 -8.80
CA CYS A 118 -7.40 -5.87 -9.26
C CYS A 118 -8.10 -4.57 -8.87
N ALA A 119 -7.93 -4.13 -7.61
CA ALA A 119 -8.50 -2.88 -7.13
C ALA A 119 -7.92 -1.66 -7.88
N LEU A 120 -6.60 -1.59 -8.02
CA LEU A 120 -5.95 -0.52 -8.78
C LEU A 120 -6.34 -0.54 -10.25
N THR A 121 -6.50 -1.72 -10.85
CA THR A 121 -7.01 -1.86 -12.22
C THR A 121 -8.41 -1.29 -12.35
N GLN A 122 -9.34 -1.63 -11.46
CA GLN A 122 -10.70 -1.08 -11.48
C GLN A 122 -10.69 0.43 -11.35
N VAL A 123 -9.96 0.96 -10.36
CA VAL A 123 -9.85 2.41 -10.14
C VAL A 123 -9.30 3.10 -11.38
N THR A 124 -8.25 2.56 -12.00
CA THR A 124 -7.65 3.13 -13.22
C THR A 124 -8.62 3.09 -14.41
N ILE A 125 -9.37 2.00 -14.59
CA ILE A 125 -10.38 1.90 -15.66
C ILE A 125 -11.50 2.94 -15.46
N ILE A 126 -12.01 3.05 -14.22
CA ILE A 126 -13.06 4.01 -13.88
C ILE A 126 -12.56 5.44 -14.06
N GLU A 127 -11.33 5.73 -13.64
CA GLU A 127 -10.67 7.02 -13.80
C GLU A 127 -10.58 7.43 -15.29
N ASN A 128 -10.11 6.48 -16.14
CA ASN A 128 -10.00 6.72 -17.58
C ASN A 128 -11.36 6.95 -18.27
N LYS A 129 -12.42 6.26 -17.83
CA LYS A 129 -13.77 6.38 -18.37
C LYS A 129 -14.47 7.65 -17.91
N THR A 130 -14.39 7.96 -16.62
CA THR A 130 -15.08 9.11 -16.02
C THR A 130 -14.30 10.42 -16.15
N LYS A 131 -13.02 10.37 -16.57
CA LYS A 131 -12.08 11.50 -16.59
C LYS A 131 -11.90 12.18 -15.23
N LYS A 132 -12.18 11.46 -14.12
CA LYS A 132 -11.97 11.93 -12.74
C LYS A 132 -10.66 11.34 -12.21
N ILE A 133 -9.97 12.09 -11.37
CA ILE A 133 -8.75 11.63 -10.67
C ILE A 133 -9.21 10.90 -9.42
N LEU A 134 -9.18 9.56 -9.43
CA LEU A 134 -9.72 8.71 -8.38
C LEU A 134 -8.66 7.91 -7.62
N THR A 135 -7.51 7.67 -8.23
CA THR A 135 -6.44 6.85 -7.63
C THR A 135 -5.95 7.39 -6.28
N PRO A 136 -5.69 8.71 -6.10
CA PRO A 136 -5.35 9.25 -4.78
C PRO A 136 -6.46 9.08 -3.76
N ILE A 137 -7.74 9.31 -4.17
CA ILE A 137 -8.89 9.12 -3.28
C ILE A 137 -9.00 7.65 -2.84
N PHE A 138 -8.77 6.71 -3.76
CA PHE A 138 -8.75 5.29 -3.39
C PHE A 138 -7.71 4.99 -2.31
N LYS A 139 -6.54 5.63 -2.33
CA LYS A 139 -5.51 5.46 -1.30
C LYS A 139 -5.97 5.89 0.10
N THR A 140 -6.92 6.84 0.20
CA THR A 140 -7.48 7.21 1.51
C THR A 140 -8.21 6.04 2.18
N SER A 141 -8.75 5.09 1.40
CA SER A 141 -9.42 3.90 1.96
C SER A 141 -8.48 3.07 2.82
N TRP A 142 -7.21 2.97 2.43
CA TRP A 142 -6.18 2.25 3.16
C TRP A 142 -5.87 2.94 4.50
N ALA A 143 -5.65 4.25 4.47
CA ALA A 143 -5.36 5.02 5.67
C ALA A 143 -6.53 5.05 6.66
N PHE A 144 -7.76 5.25 6.16
CA PHE A 144 -8.96 5.18 7.01
C PHE A 144 -9.16 3.78 7.60
N GLY A 145 -8.92 2.72 6.83
CA GLY A 145 -8.95 1.35 7.32
C GLY A 145 -7.96 1.14 8.48
N SER A 146 -6.70 1.59 8.31
CA SER A 146 -5.66 1.47 9.34
C SER A 146 -5.96 2.28 10.60
N ILE A 147 -6.46 3.51 10.46
CA ILE A 147 -6.83 4.35 11.62
C ILE A 147 -8.00 3.72 12.39
N SER A 148 -9.02 3.22 11.67
CA SER A 148 -10.15 2.53 12.29
C SER A 148 -9.71 1.25 13.00
N ALA A 149 -8.75 0.52 12.42
CA ALA A 149 -8.13 -0.64 13.05
C ALA A 149 -7.44 -0.26 14.35
N ALA A 150 -6.64 0.81 14.34
CA ALA A 150 -5.94 1.27 15.53
C ALA A 150 -6.93 1.60 16.67
N ALA A 151 -7.99 2.36 16.36
CA ALA A 151 -9.00 2.72 17.35
C ALA A 151 -9.70 1.49 17.93
N LEU A 152 -10.24 0.60 17.09
CA LEU A 152 -10.99 -0.56 17.55
C LEU A 152 -10.13 -1.62 18.22
N SER A 153 -8.91 -1.87 17.71
CA SER A 153 -7.97 -2.79 18.35
C SER A 153 -7.55 -2.29 19.73
N THR A 154 -7.26 -0.98 19.88
CA THR A 154 -6.92 -0.40 21.18
C THR A 154 -8.07 -0.54 22.19
N ILE A 155 -9.30 -0.29 21.76
CA ILE A 155 -10.50 -0.51 22.60
C ILE A 155 -10.62 -1.98 22.99
N SER A 156 -10.50 -2.90 22.03
CA SER A 156 -10.57 -4.34 22.27
C SER A 156 -9.53 -4.81 23.29
N LEU A 157 -8.27 -4.36 23.12
CA LEU A 157 -7.18 -4.66 24.04
C LEU A 157 -7.41 -4.06 25.44
N GLY A 158 -7.90 -2.82 25.50
CA GLY A 158 -8.18 -2.15 26.78
C GLY A 158 -9.28 -2.80 27.61
N TYR A 159 -10.23 -3.47 26.97
CA TYR A 159 -11.28 -4.24 27.63
C TYR A 159 -10.98 -5.74 27.74
N ASN A 160 -9.78 -6.19 27.36
CA ASN A 160 -9.38 -7.60 27.36
C ASN A 160 -10.35 -8.51 26.58
N PHE A 161 -10.87 -8.03 25.45
CA PHE A 161 -11.67 -8.87 24.56
C PHE A 161 -10.83 -10.03 24.04
N ASP A 162 -11.43 -11.22 24.05
CA ASP A 162 -10.79 -12.41 23.48
C ASP A 162 -10.43 -12.20 22.00
N PRO A 163 -9.16 -12.41 21.61
CA PRO A 163 -8.71 -12.18 20.24
C PRO A 163 -9.47 -12.98 19.18
N PHE A 164 -9.81 -14.25 19.48
CA PHE A 164 -10.56 -15.09 18.56
C PHE A 164 -11.95 -14.51 18.26
N ASN A 165 -12.68 -14.06 19.29
CA ASN A 165 -13.98 -13.42 19.13
C ASN A 165 -13.87 -12.08 18.39
N TYR A 166 -12.86 -11.26 18.71
CA TYR A 166 -12.61 -10.01 18.03
C TYR A 166 -12.39 -10.21 16.52
N PHE A 167 -11.50 -11.12 16.12
CA PHE A 167 -11.25 -11.40 14.70
C PHE A 167 -12.38 -12.14 14.01
N SER A 168 -13.22 -12.90 14.74
CA SER A 168 -14.44 -13.49 14.19
C SER A 168 -15.42 -12.41 13.76
N VAL A 169 -15.67 -11.42 14.61
CA VAL A 169 -16.54 -10.27 14.29
C VAL A 169 -15.96 -9.47 13.11
N LEU A 170 -14.65 -9.19 13.11
CA LEU A 170 -14.00 -8.50 12.00
C LEU A 170 -14.11 -9.28 10.68
N GLY A 171 -13.96 -10.60 10.71
CA GLY A 171 -14.14 -11.47 9.55
C GLY A 171 -15.56 -11.38 8.96
N ILE A 172 -16.58 -11.38 9.82
CA ILE A 172 -17.98 -11.20 9.39
C ILE A 172 -18.18 -9.81 8.76
N ILE A 173 -17.66 -8.76 9.41
CA ILE A 173 -17.71 -7.39 8.86
C ILE A 173 -16.98 -7.36 7.51
N ALA A 174 -15.86 -8.05 7.38
CA ALA A 174 -15.11 -8.10 6.12
C ALA A 174 -15.91 -8.72 4.97
N LEU A 175 -16.73 -9.72 5.24
CA LEU A 175 -17.62 -10.30 4.23
C LEU A 175 -18.69 -9.32 3.72
N SER A 176 -19.03 -8.27 4.48
CA SER A 176 -19.99 -7.26 4.03
C SER A 176 -19.58 -6.59 2.72
N ALA A 177 -18.28 -6.47 2.44
CA ALA A 177 -17.79 -5.95 1.17
C ALA A 177 -18.21 -6.80 -0.04
N LEU A 178 -18.50 -8.10 0.14
CA LEU A 178 -19.02 -8.96 -0.93
C LEU A 178 -20.39 -8.47 -1.42
N VAL A 179 -21.22 -7.96 -0.53
CA VAL A 179 -22.55 -7.42 -0.85
C VAL A 179 -22.37 -6.20 -1.79
N PHE A 180 -21.46 -5.28 -1.43
CA PHE A 180 -21.18 -4.11 -2.29
C PHE A 180 -20.61 -4.52 -3.64
N LEU A 181 -19.70 -5.48 -3.68
CA LEU A 181 -19.12 -6.00 -4.92
C LEU A 181 -20.17 -6.76 -5.78
N GLN A 182 -21.15 -7.42 -5.14
CA GLN A 182 -22.21 -8.12 -5.85
C GLN A 182 -23.12 -7.16 -6.61
N PHE A 183 -23.53 -6.07 -5.97
CA PHE A 183 -24.47 -5.12 -6.55
C PHE A 183 -23.81 -4.03 -7.41
N TYR A 184 -22.60 -3.62 -7.04
CA TYR A 184 -21.93 -2.44 -7.62
C TYR A 184 -20.54 -2.73 -8.19
N GLY A 185 -20.08 -3.99 -8.19
CA GLY A 185 -18.78 -4.35 -8.77
C GLY A 185 -18.69 -3.96 -10.26
N LEU A 186 -17.47 -3.63 -10.71
CA LEU A 186 -17.22 -3.25 -12.08
C LEU A 186 -17.66 -4.37 -13.04
N ASN A 187 -18.42 -3.99 -14.07
CA ASN A 187 -18.91 -4.97 -15.03
C ASN A 187 -17.73 -5.55 -15.82
N ARG A 188 -17.78 -6.85 -16.03
CA ARG A 188 -16.76 -7.63 -16.75
C ARG A 188 -16.40 -7.08 -18.12
N LYS A 189 -17.35 -6.45 -18.82
CA LYS A 189 -17.15 -5.85 -20.15
C LYS A 189 -16.05 -4.75 -20.19
N TYR A 190 -15.72 -4.16 -19.03
CA TYR A 190 -14.74 -3.07 -18.97
C TYR A 190 -13.31 -3.55 -18.71
N ASP A 191 -13.12 -4.72 -18.09
CA ASP A 191 -11.81 -5.12 -17.52
C ASP A 191 -11.22 -6.41 -18.10
N ILE A 192 -11.98 -7.17 -18.88
CA ILE A 192 -11.48 -8.39 -19.51
C ILE A 192 -10.92 -8.10 -20.90
N PRO A 193 -9.63 -8.35 -21.13
CA PRO A 193 -9.09 -8.30 -22.48
C PRO A 193 -9.71 -9.40 -23.35
N ASN A 194 -9.99 -9.07 -24.61
CA ASN A 194 -10.58 -10.01 -25.59
C ASN A 194 -9.73 -11.27 -25.84
N LYS A 195 -8.44 -11.23 -25.51
CA LYS A 195 -7.51 -12.38 -25.58
C LYS A 195 -6.70 -12.44 -24.29
N ALA A 196 -6.50 -13.64 -23.76
CA ALA A 196 -5.57 -13.84 -22.65
C ALA A 196 -4.17 -13.32 -23.02
N PRO A 197 -3.56 -12.43 -22.24
CA PRO A 197 -2.27 -11.88 -22.58
C PRO A 197 -1.20 -12.98 -22.56
N LYS A 198 -0.38 -13.04 -23.61
CA LYS A 198 0.82 -13.90 -23.61
C LYS A 198 1.74 -13.48 -22.47
N PHE A 199 2.54 -14.42 -21.97
CA PHE A 199 3.59 -14.08 -20.99
C PHE A 199 4.48 -13.00 -21.58
N SER A 200 4.62 -11.91 -20.88
CA SER A 200 5.51 -10.84 -21.30
C SER A 200 6.20 -10.27 -20.08
N LEU A 201 7.51 -10.14 -20.17
CA LEU A 201 8.28 -9.39 -19.19
C LEU A 201 7.88 -7.90 -19.25
N PRO A 202 8.06 -7.15 -18.17
CA PRO A 202 7.84 -5.70 -18.20
C PRO A 202 8.67 -5.05 -19.31
N SER A 203 8.13 -4.03 -19.97
CA SER A 203 8.95 -3.22 -20.87
C SER A 203 10.04 -2.49 -20.05
N PRO A 204 11.16 -2.04 -20.65
CA PRO A 204 12.21 -1.33 -19.91
C PRO A 204 11.66 -0.13 -19.12
N LYS A 205 10.72 0.63 -19.69
CA LYS A 205 10.06 1.74 -18.98
C LYS A 205 9.20 1.26 -17.80
N THR A 206 8.38 0.22 -18.01
CA THR A 206 7.55 -0.37 -16.94
C THR A 206 8.41 -0.96 -15.83
N PHE A 207 9.54 -1.60 -16.19
CA PHE A 207 10.50 -2.12 -15.23
C PHE A 207 11.10 -1.01 -14.38
N LEU A 208 11.50 0.10 -14.99
CA LEU A 208 12.05 1.27 -14.29
C LEU A 208 11.04 1.89 -13.31
N PHE A 209 9.76 2.04 -13.70
CA PHE A 209 8.69 2.46 -12.79
C PHE A 209 8.51 1.47 -11.63
N GLY A 210 8.63 0.17 -11.91
CA GLY A 210 8.60 -0.88 -10.89
C GLY A 210 9.75 -0.77 -9.89
N ILE A 211 10.97 -0.50 -10.36
CA ILE A 211 12.14 -0.27 -9.50
C ILE A 211 11.97 0.99 -8.64
N ILE A 212 11.48 2.09 -9.20
CA ILE A 212 11.18 3.30 -8.43
C ILE A 212 10.15 2.99 -7.35
N ASN A 213 9.10 2.25 -7.70
CA ASN A 213 8.07 1.82 -6.73
C ASN A 213 8.63 0.88 -5.66
N MET A 214 9.58 0.00 -5.99
CA MET A 214 10.26 -0.89 -5.05
C MET A 214 11.05 -0.08 -4.01
N PHE A 215 11.86 0.87 -4.44
CA PHE A 215 12.60 1.74 -3.53
C PHE A 215 11.67 2.63 -2.70
N GLN A 216 10.60 3.16 -3.29
CA GLN A 216 9.58 3.92 -2.56
C GLN A 216 8.93 3.06 -1.46
N THR A 217 8.59 1.82 -1.77
CA THR A 217 7.93 0.91 -0.83
C THR A 217 8.90 0.44 0.26
N ALA A 218 10.14 0.10 -0.09
CA ALA A 218 11.20 -0.22 0.87
C ALA A 218 11.45 0.94 1.83
N SER A 219 11.53 2.15 1.28
CA SER A 219 11.73 3.38 2.05
C SER A 219 10.58 3.63 3.03
N MET A 220 9.32 3.45 2.61
CA MET A 220 8.16 3.60 3.49
C MET A 220 8.16 2.61 4.66
N GLY A 221 8.85 1.46 4.53
CA GLY A 221 9.04 0.50 5.61
C GLY A 221 9.71 1.11 6.85
N ILE A 222 10.60 2.10 6.67
CA ILE A 222 11.22 2.81 7.81
C ILE A 222 10.17 3.55 8.63
N ILE A 223 9.30 4.32 7.98
CA ILE A 223 8.25 5.07 8.68
C ILE A 223 7.23 4.12 9.33
N MET A 224 6.85 3.04 8.66
CA MET A 224 5.78 2.17 9.13
C MET A 224 6.23 1.14 10.17
N VAL A 225 7.48 0.70 10.12
CA VAL A 225 7.98 -0.41 10.94
C VAL A 225 8.99 0.05 11.98
N TRP A 226 9.95 0.89 11.58
CA TRP A 226 11.11 1.22 12.40
C TRP A 226 11.05 2.57 13.11
N SER A 227 10.16 3.48 12.70
CA SER A 227 10.11 4.83 13.27
C SER A 227 9.78 4.85 14.77
N SER A 228 8.91 3.95 15.22
CA SER A 228 8.57 3.85 16.66
C SER A 228 9.78 3.37 17.48
N ALA A 229 10.52 2.37 17.00
CA ALA A 229 11.74 1.91 17.64
C ALA A 229 12.80 3.02 17.67
N TRP A 230 12.96 3.75 16.56
CA TRP A 230 13.88 4.89 16.47
C TRP A 230 13.58 5.98 17.51
N LEU A 231 12.30 6.36 17.69
CA LEU A 231 11.91 7.35 18.69
C LEU A 231 12.15 6.86 20.11
N LEU A 232 11.95 5.56 20.39
CA LEU A 232 12.19 4.96 21.71
C LEU A 232 13.68 4.86 22.02
N GLU A 233 14.46 4.31 21.11
CA GLU A 233 15.86 3.95 21.36
C GLU A 233 16.81 5.14 21.23
N ASP A 234 16.70 5.92 20.15
CA ASP A 234 17.65 6.99 19.84
C ASP A 234 17.22 8.35 20.42
N LEU A 235 15.89 8.60 20.57
CA LEU A 235 15.37 9.87 21.10
C LEU A 235 14.86 9.76 22.55
N ASN A 236 14.89 8.58 23.17
CA ASN A 236 14.40 8.32 24.51
C ASN A 236 12.95 8.85 24.74
N SER A 237 12.10 8.74 23.73
CA SER A 237 10.72 9.20 23.82
C SER A 237 9.83 8.22 24.58
N SER A 238 8.67 8.68 25.07
CA SER A 238 7.69 7.77 25.67
C SER A 238 7.09 6.82 24.63
N LEU A 239 6.62 5.65 25.08
CA LEU A 239 5.95 4.66 24.23
C LEU A 239 4.75 5.25 23.46
N PHE A 240 4.00 6.15 24.13
CA PHE A 240 2.87 6.84 23.50
C PHE A 240 3.31 7.74 22.34
N LEU A 241 4.35 8.54 22.52
CA LEU A 241 4.89 9.40 21.45
C LEU A 241 5.46 8.55 20.32
N ALA A 242 6.22 7.52 20.65
CA ALA A 242 6.81 6.62 19.65
C ALA A 242 5.74 5.97 18.76
N GLY A 243 4.65 5.48 19.34
CA GLY A 243 3.53 4.91 18.60
C GLY A 243 2.76 5.91 17.74
N SER A 244 2.80 7.21 18.13
CA SER A 244 2.04 8.25 17.44
C SER A 244 2.62 8.67 16.08
N ILE A 245 3.89 8.35 15.77
CA ILE A 245 4.56 8.84 14.54
C ILE A 245 3.85 8.36 13.26
N VAL A 246 3.37 7.12 13.24
CA VAL A 246 2.63 6.56 12.10
C VAL A 246 1.28 7.26 11.92
N PHE A 247 0.62 7.68 13.02
CA PHE A 247 -0.59 8.48 12.96
C PHE A 247 -0.32 9.82 12.26
N PHE A 248 0.73 10.54 12.64
CA PHE A 248 1.08 11.83 12.05
C PHE A 248 1.39 11.73 10.56
N PHE A 249 2.10 10.68 10.13
CA PHE A 249 2.32 10.39 8.72
C PHE A 249 1.00 10.20 7.97
N ASN A 250 0.14 9.30 8.46
CA ASN A 250 -1.14 8.99 7.81
C ASN A 250 -2.09 10.20 7.80
N PHE A 251 -2.06 11.03 8.82
CA PHE A 251 -2.86 12.25 8.88
C PHE A 251 -2.51 13.20 7.73
N GLY A 252 -1.23 13.47 7.51
CA GLY A 252 -0.76 14.26 6.37
C GLY A 252 -1.15 13.60 5.03
N ALA A 253 -0.96 12.29 4.91
CA ALA A 253 -1.27 11.53 3.70
C ALA A 253 -2.76 11.57 3.33
N ILE A 254 -3.67 11.45 4.32
CA ILE A 254 -5.12 11.51 4.09
C ILE A 254 -5.51 12.88 3.52
N ILE A 255 -5.07 13.96 4.15
CA ILE A 255 -5.37 15.32 3.69
C ILE A 255 -4.90 15.49 2.24
N SER A 256 -3.67 15.11 1.96
CA SER A 256 -3.10 15.22 0.62
C SER A 256 -3.90 14.41 -0.42
N ASN A 257 -4.22 13.17 -0.12
CA ASN A 257 -4.94 12.30 -1.06
C ASN A 257 -6.37 12.80 -1.34
N ILE A 258 -7.04 13.43 -0.37
CA ILE A 258 -8.38 14.02 -0.55
C ILE A 258 -8.30 15.22 -1.52
N ILE A 259 -7.32 16.09 -1.34
CA ILE A 259 -7.20 17.31 -2.15
C ILE A 259 -6.41 17.10 -3.46
N ALA A 260 -5.74 15.94 -3.62
CA ALA A 260 -4.91 15.63 -4.78
C ALA A 260 -5.61 15.84 -6.14
N PRO A 261 -6.89 15.47 -6.34
CA PRO A 261 -7.55 15.72 -7.63
C PRO A 261 -7.58 17.21 -8.01
N SER A 262 -7.78 18.09 -7.02
CA SER A 262 -7.76 19.55 -7.24
C SER A 262 -6.35 20.08 -7.47
N LEU A 263 -5.38 19.60 -6.65
CA LEU A 263 -3.97 19.98 -6.80
C LEU A 263 -3.40 19.56 -8.17
N ILE A 264 -3.71 18.35 -8.63
CA ILE A 264 -3.23 17.85 -9.92
C ILE A 264 -3.79 18.67 -11.08
N LYS A 265 -5.03 19.13 -10.99
CA LYS A 265 -5.63 20.01 -12.01
C LYS A 265 -4.94 21.37 -12.10
N VAL A 266 -4.53 21.92 -10.98
CA VAL A 266 -3.88 23.26 -10.91
C VAL A 266 -2.38 23.17 -11.17
N LEU A 267 -1.68 22.24 -10.51
CA LEU A 267 -0.20 22.16 -10.47
C LEU A 267 0.37 21.10 -11.42
N ASN A 268 -0.45 20.21 -11.97
CA ASN A 268 -0.13 18.98 -12.69
C ASN A 268 0.56 17.86 -11.87
N GLU A 269 0.66 16.66 -12.45
CA GLU A 269 1.15 15.45 -11.77
C GLU A 269 2.64 15.51 -11.41
N ILE A 270 3.47 16.20 -12.18
CA ILE A 270 4.92 16.31 -11.91
C ILE A 270 5.15 17.07 -10.60
N PHE A 271 4.36 18.10 -10.33
CA PHE A 271 4.47 18.85 -9.07
C PHE A 271 3.90 18.05 -7.89
N VAL A 272 2.67 17.54 -8.02
CA VAL A 272 1.95 16.89 -6.91
C VAL A 272 2.56 15.53 -6.52
N GLY A 273 3.21 14.84 -7.44
CA GLY A 273 3.90 13.57 -7.16
C GLY A 273 5.37 13.81 -6.82
N PRO A 274 6.25 13.72 -7.83
CA PRO A 274 7.68 13.65 -7.55
C PRO A 274 8.27 14.93 -6.96
N LEU A 275 7.89 16.13 -7.41
CA LEU A 275 8.48 17.36 -6.87
C LEU A 275 8.05 17.63 -5.41
N PHE A 276 6.79 17.36 -5.06
CA PHE A 276 6.35 17.41 -3.67
C PHE A 276 7.09 16.38 -2.81
N SER A 277 7.37 15.20 -3.37
CA SER A 277 8.13 14.17 -2.67
C SER A 277 9.59 14.57 -2.44
N VAL A 278 10.21 15.30 -3.39
CA VAL A 278 11.54 15.92 -3.19
C VAL A 278 11.50 16.90 -2.01
N LEU A 279 10.53 17.80 -2.01
CA LEU A 279 10.37 18.77 -0.91
C LEU A 279 10.10 18.08 0.42
N GLY A 280 9.22 17.09 0.43
CA GLY A 280 8.88 16.30 1.62
C GLY A 280 10.09 15.59 2.22
N SER A 281 10.93 14.97 1.40
CA SER A 281 12.15 14.29 1.87
C SER A 281 13.17 15.27 2.48
N VAL A 282 13.31 16.47 1.91
CA VAL A 282 14.17 17.52 2.47
C VAL A 282 13.64 18.01 3.82
N ILE A 283 12.33 18.30 3.92
CA ILE A 283 11.71 18.73 5.18
C ILE A 283 11.86 17.66 6.26
N LEU A 284 11.60 16.39 5.92
CA LEU A 284 11.78 15.30 6.87
C LEU A 284 13.24 15.20 7.31
N PHE A 285 14.20 15.23 6.38
CA PHE A 285 15.62 15.19 6.71
C PHE A 285 16.02 16.30 7.67
N LEU A 286 15.64 17.56 7.38
CA LEU A 286 15.94 18.70 8.24
C LEU A 286 15.27 18.58 9.62
N SER A 287 14.05 18.06 9.68
CA SER A 287 13.37 17.85 10.97
C SER A 287 14.04 16.77 11.81
N THR A 288 14.54 15.71 11.19
CA THR A 288 15.25 14.62 11.91
C THR A 288 16.60 15.08 12.47
N LEU A 289 17.29 16.01 11.81
CA LEU A 289 18.53 16.60 12.33
C LEU A 289 18.36 17.32 13.68
N THR A 290 17.16 17.81 13.98
CA THR A 290 16.90 18.52 15.25
C THR A 290 16.85 17.58 16.45
N MET A 291 16.68 16.27 16.25
CA MET A 291 16.47 15.26 17.31
C MET A 291 15.34 15.65 18.29
N ASN A 292 14.43 16.52 17.87
CA ASN A 292 13.28 16.96 18.65
C ASN A 292 12.00 16.26 18.15
N VAL A 293 11.37 15.48 19.03
CA VAL A 293 10.22 14.63 18.70
C VAL A 293 9.05 15.43 18.09
N TYR A 294 8.78 16.63 18.60
CA TYR A 294 7.67 17.47 18.10
C TYR A 294 7.95 18.07 16.73
N ILE A 295 9.20 18.46 16.47
CA ILE A 295 9.64 18.94 15.15
C ILE A 295 9.62 17.75 14.15
N ILE A 296 10.02 16.58 14.59
CA ILE A 296 9.94 15.35 13.78
C ILE A 296 8.49 15.02 13.44
N PHE A 297 7.53 15.11 14.37
CA PHE A 297 6.12 14.90 14.07
C PHE A 297 5.58 15.86 13.02
N PHE A 298 5.96 17.13 13.11
CA PHE A 298 5.61 18.12 12.09
C PHE A 298 6.24 17.76 10.73
N GLY A 299 7.52 17.40 10.70
CA GLY A 299 8.23 16.96 9.49
C GLY A 299 7.62 15.72 8.87
N VAL A 300 7.27 14.71 9.69
CA VAL A 300 6.62 13.47 9.23
C VAL A 300 5.21 13.74 8.70
N THR A 301 4.45 14.65 9.32
CA THR A 301 3.13 15.06 8.81
C THR A 301 3.24 15.71 7.43
N LEU A 302 4.17 16.67 7.27
CA LEU A 302 4.43 17.29 5.98
C LEU A 302 4.98 16.31 4.95
N PHE A 303 5.84 15.38 5.36
CA PHE A 303 6.32 14.32 4.47
C PHE A 303 5.16 13.43 4.01
N GLY A 304 4.28 13.00 4.92
CA GLY A 304 3.08 12.25 4.59
C GLY A 304 2.18 13.01 3.59
N PHE A 305 1.98 14.31 3.82
CA PHE A 305 1.22 15.16 2.91
C PHE A 305 1.88 15.28 1.52
N LEU A 306 3.18 15.53 1.46
CA LEU A 306 3.88 15.80 0.20
C LEU A 306 4.19 14.52 -0.60
N SER A 307 4.40 13.36 0.06
CA SER A 307 4.83 12.12 -0.61
C SER A 307 3.71 11.14 -0.93
N SER A 308 2.52 11.28 -0.35
CA SER A 308 1.45 10.28 -0.47
C SER A 308 0.98 10.03 -1.91
N ASN A 309 1.06 11.03 -2.78
CA ASN A 309 0.67 10.91 -4.18
C ASN A 309 1.76 10.35 -5.11
N PHE A 310 2.94 10.06 -4.60
CA PHE A 310 4.05 9.56 -5.42
C PHE A 310 3.73 8.21 -6.07
N MET A 311 3.31 7.20 -5.29
CA MET A 311 2.93 5.88 -5.81
C MET A 311 1.72 5.94 -6.78
N PRO A 312 0.60 6.63 -6.46
CA PRO A 312 -0.48 6.81 -7.43
C PRO A 312 -0.02 7.34 -8.78
N ILE A 313 0.89 8.30 -8.77
CA ILE A 313 1.40 8.91 -10.01
C ILE A 313 2.35 7.97 -10.75
N ILE A 314 3.19 7.19 -10.06
CA ILE A 314 3.98 6.12 -10.69
C ILE A 314 3.07 5.17 -11.46
N ILE A 315 2.00 4.69 -10.85
CA ILE A 315 1.04 3.77 -11.47
C ILE A 315 0.38 4.41 -12.69
N ARG A 316 -0.13 5.65 -12.57
CA ARG A 316 -0.77 6.36 -13.68
C ARG A 316 0.18 6.56 -14.86
N GLU A 317 1.42 6.99 -14.59
CA GLU A 317 2.41 7.21 -15.64
C GLU A 317 2.86 5.89 -16.29
N SER A 318 3.00 4.82 -15.51
CA SER A 318 3.33 3.49 -16.05
C SER A 318 2.24 2.98 -17.00
N VAL A 319 0.96 3.17 -16.67
CA VAL A 319 -0.17 2.78 -17.53
C VAL A 319 -0.22 3.65 -18.77
N ARG A 320 0.00 4.96 -18.64
CA ARG A 320 0.00 5.92 -19.78
C ARG A 320 1.07 5.61 -20.81
N THR A 321 2.23 5.15 -20.37
CA THR A 321 3.40 4.88 -21.23
C THR A 321 3.54 3.43 -21.69
N SER A 322 2.61 2.56 -21.28
CA SER A 322 2.63 1.13 -21.58
C SER A 322 1.70 0.80 -22.73
N ASN A 323 2.17 -0.03 -23.68
CA ASN A 323 1.36 -0.63 -24.74
C ASN A 323 0.67 -1.94 -24.30
N LYS A 324 0.83 -2.34 -23.02
CA LYS A 324 0.26 -3.57 -22.48
C LYS A 324 -1.09 -3.33 -21.83
N PRO A 325 -1.94 -4.36 -21.70
CA PRO A 325 -3.19 -4.25 -20.94
C PRO A 325 -2.96 -3.70 -19.52
N ILE A 326 -3.87 -2.84 -19.06
CA ILE A 326 -3.80 -2.17 -17.75
C ILE A 326 -3.51 -3.15 -16.60
N PRO A 327 -4.21 -4.33 -16.48
CA PRO A 327 -3.95 -5.27 -15.39
C PRO A 327 -2.52 -5.80 -15.37
N ILE A 328 -1.94 -6.05 -16.53
CA ILE A 328 -0.56 -6.56 -16.67
C ILE A 328 0.46 -5.50 -16.30
N THR A 329 0.27 -4.27 -16.77
CA THR A 329 1.17 -3.15 -16.45
C THR A 329 1.15 -2.87 -14.95
N ILE A 330 -0.03 -2.76 -14.34
CA ILE A 330 -0.19 -2.54 -12.89
C ILE A 330 0.44 -3.69 -12.12
N SER A 331 0.19 -4.94 -12.53
CA SER A 331 0.79 -6.11 -11.89
C SER A 331 2.31 -6.08 -11.90
N HIS A 332 2.94 -5.74 -13.02
CA HIS A 332 4.39 -5.63 -13.12
C HIS A 332 4.95 -4.57 -12.15
N VAL A 333 4.37 -3.37 -12.14
CA VAL A 333 4.82 -2.27 -11.28
C VAL A 333 4.57 -2.57 -9.80
N THR A 334 3.41 -3.14 -9.47
CA THR A 334 3.07 -3.44 -8.07
C THR A 334 3.83 -4.64 -7.53
N SER A 335 4.09 -5.69 -8.34
CA SER A 335 4.91 -6.84 -7.91
C SER A 335 6.35 -6.43 -7.61
N LEU A 336 6.95 -5.62 -8.48
CA LEU A 336 8.28 -5.04 -8.21
C LEU A 336 8.23 -4.12 -6.98
N GLY A 337 7.18 -3.31 -6.85
CA GLY A 337 6.98 -2.48 -5.66
C GLY A 337 6.89 -3.29 -4.37
N GLN A 338 6.11 -4.36 -4.36
CA GLN A 338 5.96 -5.22 -3.18
C GLN A 338 7.24 -5.93 -2.76
N SER A 339 8.18 -6.16 -3.68
CA SER A 339 9.50 -6.70 -3.30
C SER A 339 10.26 -5.78 -2.34
N GLY A 340 9.97 -4.48 -2.35
CA GLY A 340 10.50 -3.53 -1.37
C GLY A 340 10.04 -3.82 0.06
N PHE A 341 8.82 -4.33 0.27
CA PHE A 341 8.38 -4.78 1.59
C PHE A 341 9.01 -6.10 2.04
N VAL A 342 9.44 -6.95 1.09
CA VAL A 342 10.12 -8.21 1.42
C VAL A 342 11.55 -7.95 1.87
N PHE A 343 12.30 -7.19 1.07
CA PHE A 343 13.74 -6.98 1.29
C PHE A 343 14.04 -5.76 2.18
N GLY A 344 13.18 -4.73 2.12
CA GLY A 344 13.39 -3.47 2.85
C GLY A 344 13.58 -3.66 4.35
N PRO A 345 12.65 -4.29 5.09
CA PRO A 345 12.78 -4.47 6.54
C PRO A 345 14.01 -5.28 6.95
N ALA A 346 14.40 -6.30 6.16
CA ALA A 346 15.59 -7.11 6.44
C ALA A 346 16.89 -6.30 6.25
N ILE A 347 16.99 -5.54 5.15
CA ILE A 347 18.15 -4.67 4.87
C ILE A 347 18.26 -3.58 5.94
N ILE A 348 17.13 -2.97 6.32
CA ILE A 348 17.10 -1.92 7.34
C ILE A 348 17.46 -2.49 8.70
N GLY A 349 16.93 -3.66 9.08
CA GLY A 349 17.24 -4.32 10.34
C GLY A 349 18.73 -4.64 10.48
N TYR A 350 19.34 -5.22 9.45
CA TYR A 350 20.77 -5.47 9.40
C TYR A 350 21.58 -4.16 9.46
N SER A 351 21.22 -3.17 8.67
CA SER A 351 21.90 -1.86 8.71
C SER A 351 21.74 -1.18 10.07
N ALA A 352 20.59 -1.30 10.73
CA ALA A 352 20.34 -0.71 12.03
C ALA A 352 21.18 -1.36 13.15
N SER A 353 21.44 -2.67 13.06
CA SER A 353 22.31 -3.36 14.02
C SER A 353 23.78 -2.92 13.93
N VAL A 354 24.22 -2.43 12.77
CA VAL A 354 25.60 -1.98 12.53
C VAL A 354 25.76 -0.46 12.71
N ASN A 355 24.81 0.32 12.17
CA ASN A 355 24.94 1.77 12.04
C ASN A 355 23.93 2.56 12.92
N GLY A 356 23.02 1.88 13.62
CA GLY A 356 21.95 2.52 14.38
C GLY A 356 20.74 2.91 13.53
N LEU A 357 19.61 3.22 14.20
CA LEU A 357 18.36 3.56 13.52
C LEU A 357 18.39 4.97 12.90
N THR A 358 19.04 5.94 13.55
CA THR A 358 19.18 7.31 13.04
C THR A 358 19.86 7.36 11.66
N PHE A 359 20.94 6.56 11.45
CA PHE A 359 21.57 6.43 10.15
C PHE A 359 20.58 5.97 9.07
N ASN A 360 19.77 4.98 9.39
CA ASN A 360 18.78 4.45 8.45
C ASN A 360 17.68 5.46 8.12
N VAL A 361 17.29 6.32 9.07
CA VAL A 361 16.34 7.41 8.83
C VAL A 361 16.93 8.45 7.87
N TYR A 362 18.21 8.80 8.01
CA TYR A 362 18.90 9.70 7.09
C TYR A 362 19.03 9.08 5.69
N ALA A 363 19.48 7.82 5.63
CA ALA A 363 19.59 7.08 4.38
C ALA A 363 18.24 6.99 3.64
N PHE A 364 17.14 6.81 4.38
CA PHE A 364 15.78 6.85 3.87
C PHE A 364 15.46 8.19 3.19
N CYS A 365 15.71 9.31 3.87
CA CYS A 365 15.41 10.63 3.32
C CYS A 365 16.20 10.89 2.03
N ILE A 366 17.49 10.52 2.01
CA ILE A 366 18.35 10.66 0.83
C ILE A 366 17.86 9.77 -0.31
N LEU A 367 17.56 8.50 -0.04
CA LEU A 367 17.07 7.57 -1.05
C LEU A 367 15.74 8.06 -1.64
N PHE A 368 14.82 8.51 -0.79
CA PHE A 368 13.52 9.01 -1.23
C PHE A 368 13.66 10.28 -2.09
N PHE A 369 14.59 11.16 -1.74
CA PHE A 369 14.96 12.31 -2.54
C PHE A 369 15.46 11.90 -3.94
N ILE A 370 16.40 10.95 -4.02
CA ILE A 370 16.99 10.49 -5.28
C ILE A 370 15.92 9.87 -6.20
N ILE A 371 15.07 8.97 -5.68
CA ILE A 371 14.03 8.34 -6.51
C ILE A 371 12.98 9.33 -6.97
N SER A 372 12.70 10.37 -6.17
CA SER A 372 11.75 11.42 -6.54
C SER A 372 12.30 12.31 -7.66
N ILE A 373 13.58 12.64 -7.65
CA ILE A 373 14.26 13.33 -8.76
C ILE A 373 14.25 12.47 -10.01
N LEU A 374 14.63 11.19 -9.91
CA LEU A 374 14.62 10.26 -11.04
C LEU A 374 13.23 10.20 -11.70
N MET A 375 12.17 10.09 -10.91
CA MET A 375 10.80 10.08 -11.42
C MET A 375 10.45 11.40 -12.12
N THR A 376 10.91 12.53 -11.60
CA THR A 376 10.71 13.85 -12.24
C THR A 376 11.32 13.89 -13.64
N PHE A 377 12.54 13.38 -13.79
CA PHE A 377 13.21 13.30 -15.10
C PHE A 377 12.46 12.41 -16.08
N LEU A 378 12.05 11.22 -15.64
CA LEU A 378 11.30 10.29 -16.49
C LEU A 378 9.98 10.88 -16.99
N MET A 379 9.23 11.55 -16.12
CA MET A 379 7.98 12.18 -16.52
C MET A 379 8.20 13.35 -17.48
N LYS A 380 9.26 14.14 -17.33
CA LYS A 380 9.61 15.21 -18.29
C LYS A 380 9.96 14.63 -19.66
N GLN A 381 10.79 13.59 -19.71
CA GLN A 381 11.15 12.93 -20.97
C GLN A 381 9.94 12.36 -21.69
N ASN A 382 9.01 11.71 -20.99
CA ASN A 382 7.80 11.16 -21.57
C ASN A 382 6.87 12.24 -22.13
N LYS A 383 6.78 13.41 -21.49
CA LYS A 383 6.02 14.55 -22.04
C LYS A 383 6.60 15.06 -23.34
N VAL A 384 7.91 15.21 -23.44
CA VAL A 384 8.60 15.66 -24.66
C VAL A 384 8.40 14.66 -25.79
N ALA A 385 8.59 13.36 -25.53
CA ALA A 385 8.38 12.30 -26.53
C ALA A 385 6.92 12.30 -27.06
N GLY A 386 5.94 12.39 -26.19
CA GLY A 386 4.52 12.41 -26.57
C GLY A 386 4.08 13.69 -27.32
N VAL A 387 4.83 14.78 -27.22
CA VAL A 387 4.60 15.99 -28.04
C VAL A 387 5.16 15.79 -29.45
N LEU A 388 6.33 15.16 -29.55
CA LEU A 388 6.96 14.87 -30.86
C LEU A 388 6.18 13.86 -31.70
N GLU A 389 5.59 12.81 -31.07
CA GLU A 389 4.74 11.84 -31.74
C GLU A 389 3.41 12.44 -32.27
N LYS A 390 2.93 13.52 -31.67
CA LYS A 390 1.71 14.21 -32.11
C LYS A 390 1.95 15.27 -33.19
N SER A 391 3.21 15.63 -33.44
CA SER A 391 3.60 16.61 -34.44
C SER A 391 4.06 15.96 -35.76
N GLN A 392 4.14 14.65 -35.82
CA GLN A 392 4.32 13.81 -37.01
C GLN A 392 2.99 13.17 -37.45
#